data_d97f0c7f74db5eff62c064e5534b85d0
#
_entry.id   d97f0c7f74db5eff62c064e5534b85d0
#
_cell.length_a   1.000
_cell.length_b   1.000
_cell.length_c   1.000
_cell.angle_alpha   90.00
_cell.angle_beta   90.00
_cell.angle_gamma   90.00
#
_symmetry.space_group_name_H-M   'P 1'
#
loop_
_entity.id
_entity.type
_entity.pdbx_description
1 polymer ?
#
loop_
_entity_poly.entity_id
_entity_poly.type
_entity_poly.pdbx_seq_one_letter_code
_entity_poly.pdbx_strand_id
1 'polypeptide(L)'
;MKSREAVFVDTGAWIALALTRDPLHQRAREAWDSLLANGARLSTSVPVVLETFTFLDRHATRDVALAWKDSLGALKGLRVETCSLAAMQEAWQYFARRDLHKLSAVDATSFVLMTRRGIRYALAFDHHFATAGFRHVG
;
A
#
# COMPACT_ATOMS: atom_id res chain seq x y z
N MET A 1 -7.51 -4.27 15.95
CA MET A 1 -6.05 -4.00 15.80
C MET A 1 -5.58 -3.17 16.97
N LYS A 2 -4.43 -3.51 17.51
CA LYS A 2 -3.83 -2.75 18.61
C LYS A 2 -3.25 -1.43 18.10
N SER A 3 -3.28 -0.38 18.95
CA SER A 3 -2.60 0.87 18.62
C SER A 3 -1.10 0.62 18.44
N ARG A 4 -0.47 1.45 17.59
CA ARG A 4 0.95 1.36 17.22
C ARG A 4 1.34 0.10 16.46
N GLU A 5 0.37 -0.65 15.95
CA GLU A 5 0.69 -1.72 15.01
C GLU A 5 1.30 -1.13 13.74
N ALA A 6 2.21 -1.89 13.11
CA ALA A 6 2.76 -1.52 11.82
C ALA A 6 1.75 -1.89 10.73
N VAL A 7 1.45 -0.94 9.86
CA VAL A 7 0.49 -1.12 8.76
C VAL A 7 1.13 -0.67 7.45
N PHE A 8 1.10 -1.53 6.46
CA PHE A 8 1.57 -1.22 5.12
C PHE A 8 0.39 -0.69 4.29
N VAL A 9 0.60 0.42 3.60
CA VAL A 9 -0.44 1.04 2.76
C VAL A 9 -0.17 0.72 1.30
N ASP A 10 -1.13 0.06 0.67
CA ASP A 10 -1.04 -0.39 -0.71
C ASP A 10 -1.51 0.68 -1.70
N THR A 11 -1.18 0.49 -2.97
CA THR A 11 -1.55 1.37 -4.07
C THR A 11 -3.05 1.67 -4.12
N GLY A 12 -3.88 0.64 -4.05
CA GLY A 12 -5.35 0.81 -4.11
C GLY A 12 -5.87 1.69 -2.99
N ALA A 13 -5.27 1.60 -1.81
CA ALA A 13 -5.65 2.45 -0.68
C ALA A 13 -5.23 3.91 -0.90
N TRP A 14 -4.02 4.14 -1.37
CA TRP A 14 -3.57 5.50 -1.69
C TRP A 14 -4.46 6.15 -2.75
N ILE A 15 -4.81 5.40 -3.81
CA ILE A 15 -5.68 5.89 -4.87
C ILE A 15 -7.06 6.25 -4.30
N ALA A 16 -7.64 5.37 -3.49
CA ALA A 16 -8.95 5.62 -2.88
C ALA A 16 -8.93 6.84 -1.97
N LEU A 17 -7.84 7.05 -1.22
CA LEU A 17 -7.67 8.24 -0.39
C LEU A 17 -7.55 9.52 -1.21
N ALA A 18 -6.82 9.45 -2.33
CA ALA A 18 -6.56 10.63 -3.16
C ALA A 18 -7.75 11.06 -4.01
N LEU A 19 -8.59 10.12 -4.43
CA LEU A 19 -9.69 10.38 -5.36
C LEU A 19 -11.05 10.29 -4.66
N THR A 20 -11.69 11.44 -4.45
CA THR A 20 -12.99 11.50 -3.77
C THR A 20 -14.08 10.75 -4.52
N ARG A 21 -13.91 10.55 -5.85
CA ARG A 21 -14.87 9.81 -6.68
C ARG A 21 -14.63 8.30 -6.68
N ASP A 22 -13.54 7.84 -6.10
CA ASP A 22 -13.28 6.40 -6.03
C ASP A 22 -14.37 5.73 -5.17
N PRO A 23 -14.95 4.60 -5.61
CA PRO A 23 -15.98 3.91 -4.85
C PRO A 23 -15.55 3.52 -3.43
N LEU A 24 -14.24 3.36 -3.22
CA LEU A 24 -13.68 2.98 -1.92
C LEU A 24 -13.19 4.18 -1.10
N HIS A 25 -13.42 5.41 -1.59
CA HIS A 25 -12.87 6.60 -0.93
C HIS A 25 -13.32 6.70 0.52
N GLN A 26 -14.62 6.59 0.79
CA GLN A 26 -15.16 6.72 2.15
C GLN A 26 -14.60 5.64 3.07
N ARG A 27 -14.56 4.41 2.59
CA ARG A 27 -14.03 3.28 3.35
C ARG A 27 -12.55 3.46 3.66
N ALA A 28 -11.77 3.89 2.68
CA ALA A 28 -10.35 4.16 2.86
C ALA A 28 -10.13 5.30 3.86
N ARG A 29 -10.95 6.35 3.77
CA ARG A 29 -10.85 7.51 4.66
C ARG A 29 -11.14 7.13 6.11
N GLU A 30 -12.18 6.34 6.34
CA GLU A 30 -12.52 5.88 7.68
C GLU A 30 -11.41 5.01 8.27
N ALA A 31 -10.86 4.10 7.47
CA ALA A 31 -9.76 3.27 7.92
C ALA A 31 -8.52 4.09 8.24
N TRP A 32 -8.18 5.05 7.38
CA TRP A 32 -7.06 5.95 7.58
C TRP A 32 -7.19 6.76 8.88
N ASP A 33 -8.35 7.37 9.09
CA ASP A 33 -8.60 8.17 10.29
C ASP A 33 -8.50 7.32 11.56
N SER A 34 -8.99 6.09 11.52
CA SER A 34 -8.87 5.14 12.62
C SER A 34 -7.42 4.78 12.91
N LEU A 35 -6.61 4.52 11.86
CA LEU A 35 -5.20 4.21 12.02
C LEU A 35 -4.44 5.37 12.67
N LEU A 36 -4.70 6.59 12.22
CA LEU A 36 -4.06 7.77 12.81
C LEU A 36 -4.46 7.96 14.26
N ALA A 37 -5.76 7.79 14.58
CA ALA A 37 -6.27 7.92 15.95
C ALA A 37 -5.63 6.88 16.88
N ASN A 38 -5.32 5.69 16.39
CA ASN A 38 -4.71 4.62 17.17
C ASN A 38 -3.18 4.67 17.19
N GLY A 39 -2.57 5.66 16.56
CA GLY A 39 -1.13 5.80 16.53
C GLY A 39 -0.41 4.71 15.74
N ALA A 40 -1.05 4.14 14.72
CA ALA A 40 -0.44 3.11 13.87
C ALA A 40 0.85 3.62 13.23
N ARG A 41 1.81 2.73 13.10
CA ARG A 41 3.07 3.02 12.38
C ARG A 41 2.86 2.68 10.92
N LEU A 42 2.86 3.71 10.07
CA LEU A 42 2.53 3.56 8.66
C LEU A 42 3.78 3.38 7.81
N SER A 43 3.70 2.48 6.86
CA SER A 43 4.74 2.28 5.86
C SER A 43 4.14 2.06 4.49
N THR A 44 4.94 2.26 3.49
CA THR A 44 4.65 1.95 2.09
C THR A 44 5.99 1.62 1.44
N SER A 45 6.05 1.58 0.13
CA SER A 45 7.29 1.25 -0.56
C SER A 45 7.51 2.12 -1.78
N VAL A 46 8.76 2.18 -2.24
CA VAL A 46 9.11 2.86 -3.49
C VAL A 46 8.28 2.32 -4.67
N PRO A 47 8.17 1.00 -4.89
CA PRO A 47 7.32 0.49 -5.97
C PRO A 47 5.87 0.96 -5.88
N VAL A 48 5.28 0.95 -4.69
CA VAL A 48 3.90 1.40 -4.48
C VAL A 48 3.76 2.89 -4.78
N VAL A 49 4.72 3.71 -4.34
CA VAL A 49 4.69 5.16 -4.60
C VAL A 49 4.71 5.43 -6.11
N LEU A 50 5.60 4.74 -6.83
CA LEU A 50 5.71 4.92 -8.29
C LEU A 50 4.45 4.46 -9.01
N GLU A 51 3.89 3.33 -8.62
CA GLU A 51 2.65 2.82 -9.22
C GLU A 51 1.47 3.76 -8.95
N THR A 52 1.35 4.25 -7.73
CA THR A 52 0.29 5.18 -7.36
C THR A 52 0.40 6.49 -8.14
N PHE A 53 1.60 7.06 -8.20
CA PHE A 53 1.82 8.29 -8.96
C PHE A 53 1.45 8.12 -10.43
N THR A 54 1.90 7.01 -11.04
CA THR A 54 1.60 6.75 -12.46
C THR A 54 0.10 6.62 -12.70
N PHE A 55 -0.60 5.93 -11.79
CA PHE A 55 -2.05 5.78 -11.91
C PHE A 55 -2.74 7.15 -11.83
N LEU A 56 -2.40 7.97 -10.84
CA LEU A 56 -3.01 9.28 -10.67
C LEU A 56 -2.72 10.20 -11.85
N ASP A 57 -1.51 10.18 -12.36
CA ASP A 57 -1.12 10.98 -13.53
C ASP A 57 -1.93 10.60 -14.77
N ARG A 58 -2.21 9.32 -14.97
CA ARG A 58 -2.90 8.81 -16.17
C ARG A 58 -4.41 8.82 -16.06
N HIS A 59 -4.95 8.57 -14.87
CA HIS A 59 -6.39 8.38 -14.67
C HIS A 59 -7.08 9.57 -13.98
N ALA A 60 -6.32 10.47 -13.42
CA ALA A 60 -6.81 11.74 -12.90
C ALA A 60 -6.12 12.86 -13.65
N THR A 61 -5.24 13.63 -12.98
CA THR A 61 -4.47 14.68 -13.63
C THR A 61 -3.05 14.71 -13.09
N ARG A 62 -2.15 15.35 -13.80
CA ARG A 62 -0.79 15.58 -13.33
C ARG A 62 -0.77 16.39 -12.03
N ASP A 63 -1.64 17.39 -11.93
CA ASP A 63 -1.71 18.21 -10.71
C ASP A 63 -2.14 17.40 -9.49
N VAL A 64 -3.10 16.49 -9.67
CA VAL A 64 -3.52 15.58 -8.58
C VAL A 64 -2.36 14.66 -8.18
N ALA A 65 -1.64 14.10 -9.15
CA ALA A 65 -0.50 13.22 -8.86
C ALA A 65 0.59 13.97 -8.08
N LEU A 66 0.93 15.18 -8.51
CA LEU A 66 1.94 16.00 -7.83
C LEU A 66 1.51 16.41 -6.44
N ALA A 67 0.24 16.80 -6.26
CA ALA A 67 -0.30 17.14 -4.94
C ALA A 67 -0.26 15.94 -3.99
N TRP A 68 -0.60 14.75 -4.48
CA TRP A 68 -0.50 13.52 -3.69
C TRP A 68 0.95 13.25 -3.27
N LYS A 69 1.88 13.33 -4.20
CA LYS A 69 3.31 13.12 -3.92
C LYS A 69 3.80 14.09 -2.85
N ASP A 70 3.40 15.36 -2.93
CA ASP A 70 3.77 16.36 -1.94
C ASP A 70 3.17 16.04 -0.56
N SER A 71 1.92 15.54 -0.54
CA SER A 71 1.26 15.15 0.71
C SER A 71 1.99 14.00 1.40
N LEU A 72 2.55 13.06 0.65
CA LEU A 72 3.37 11.98 1.23
C LEU A 72 4.58 12.53 1.96
N GLY A 73 5.29 13.48 1.34
CA GLY A 73 6.46 14.09 1.95
C GLY A 73 6.14 14.86 3.23
N ALA A 74 4.90 15.31 3.40
CA ALA A 74 4.44 16.02 4.57
C ALA A 74 3.98 15.09 5.71
N LEU A 75 3.80 13.80 5.44
CA LEU A 75 3.37 12.82 6.46
C LEU A 75 4.53 12.48 7.37
N LYS A 76 4.44 12.91 8.62
CA LYS A 76 5.43 12.57 9.63
C LYS A 76 5.29 11.09 10.01
N GLY A 77 6.42 10.40 10.10
CA GLY A 77 6.45 9.02 10.54
C GLY A 77 6.09 7.99 9.48
N LEU A 78 5.71 8.40 8.27
CA LEU A 78 5.54 7.45 7.18
C LEU A 78 6.92 6.91 6.77
N ARG A 79 7.06 5.60 6.78
CA ARG A 79 8.27 4.94 6.29
C ARG A 79 8.05 4.49 4.86
N VAL A 80 8.94 4.91 3.96
CA VAL A 80 8.94 4.44 2.56
C VAL A 80 10.06 3.41 2.41
N GLU A 81 9.69 2.15 2.30
CA GLU A 81 10.65 1.04 2.19
C GLU A 81 11.26 1.02 0.79
N THR A 82 12.57 0.86 0.73
CA THR A 82 13.25 0.60 -0.53
C THR A 82 13.04 -0.85 -0.94
N CYS A 83 13.06 -1.13 -2.25
CA CYS A 83 13.00 -2.48 -2.77
C CYS A 83 14.35 -2.81 -3.41
N SER A 84 15.17 -3.59 -2.71
CA SER A 84 16.48 -4.00 -3.22
C SER A 84 16.32 -4.98 -4.38
N LEU A 85 17.41 -5.19 -5.12
CA LEU A 85 17.44 -6.23 -6.16
C LEU A 85 17.12 -7.61 -5.55
N ALA A 86 17.66 -7.91 -4.37
CA ALA A 86 17.39 -9.18 -3.69
C ALA A 86 15.91 -9.32 -3.33
N ALA A 87 15.28 -8.24 -2.85
CA ALA A 87 13.85 -8.26 -2.53
C ALA A 87 13.00 -8.47 -3.79
N MET A 88 13.36 -7.79 -4.88
CA MET A 88 12.68 -7.98 -6.16
C MET A 88 12.79 -9.43 -6.63
N GLN A 89 13.97 -10.02 -6.57
CA GLN A 89 14.18 -11.42 -6.99
C GLN A 89 13.37 -12.38 -6.12
N GLU A 90 13.28 -12.12 -4.82
CA GLU A 90 12.46 -12.92 -3.91
C GLU A 90 10.97 -12.83 -4.27
N ALA A 91 10.53 -11.66 -4.76
CA ALA A 91 9.13 -11.45 -5.12
C ALA A 91 8.65 -12.37 -6.23
N TRP A 92 9.53 -12.80 -7.14
CA TRP A 92 9.14 -13.69 -8.23
C TRP A 92 8.58 -15.02 -7.74
N GLN A 93 8.90 -15.46 -6.52
CA GLN A 93 8.39 -16.71 -5.96
C GLN A 93 6.86 -16.69 -5.82
N TYR A 94 6.26 -15.53 -5.61
CA TYR A 94 4.80 -15.43 -5.49
C TYR A 94 4.09 -15.79 -6.79
N PHE A 95 4.73 -15.64 -7.93
CA PHE A 95 4.14 -15.97 -9.23
C PHE A 95 4.09 -17.48 -9.50
N ALA A 96 4.77 -18.29 -8.70
CA ALA A 96 4.63 -19.74 -8.74
C ALA A 96 3.35 -20.22 -8.02
N ARG A 97 2.71 -19.38 -7.22
CA ARG A 97 1.50 -19.75 -6.48
C ARG A 97 0.28 -19.63 -7.37
N ARG A 98 -0.50 -20.70 -7.42
CA ARG A 98 -1.72 -20.75 -8.25
C ARG A 98 -2.89 -19.99 -7.62
N ASP A 99 -2.86 -19.77 -6.31
CA ASP A 99 -3.90 -19.05 -5.59
C ASP A 99 -3.78 -17.52 -5.71
N LEU A 100 -2.74 -17.01 -6.38
CA LEU A 100 -2.50 -15.59 -6.61
C LEU A 100 -2.67 -15.25 -8.08
N HIS A 101 -3.91 -15.37 -8.57
CA HIS A 101 -4.24 -15.03 -9.96
C HIS A 101 -4.13 -13.52 -10.20
N LYS A 102 -3.57 -13.16 -11.35
CA LYS A 102 -3.46 -11.76 -11.78
C LYS A 102 -2.74 -10.88 -10.76
N LEU A 103 -1.80 -11.47 -10.04
CA LEU A 103 -0.97 -10.77 -9.10
C LEU A 103 -0.11 -9.75 -9.84
N SER A 104 -0.01 -8.52 -9.30
CA SER A 104 0.92 -7.54 -9.83
C SER A 104 2.32 -7.77 -9.26
N ALA A 105 3.35 -7.37 -10.01
CA ALA A 105 4.71 -7.44 -9.51
C ALA A 105 4.90 -6.51 -8.30
N VAL A 106 4.22 -5.37 -8.28
CA VAL A 106 4.26 -4.46 -7.14
C VAL A 106 3.70 -5.13 -5.88
N ASP A 107 2.56 -5.83 -5.98
CA ASP A 107 2.01 -6.56 -4.84
C ASP A 107 3.00 -7.61 -4.33
N ALA A 108 3.63 -8.34 -5.23
CA ALA A 108 4.64 -9.33 -4.85
C ALA A 108 5.80 -8.70 -4.07
N THR A 109 6.28 -7.52 -4.50
CA THR A 109 7.31 -6.81 -3.75
C THR A 109 6.80 -6.37 -2.38
N SER A 110 5.54 -5.95 -2.29
CA SER A 110 4.94 -5.57 -1.01
C SER A 110 4.94 -6.73 -0.03
N PHE A 111 4.60 -7.93 -0.48
CA PHE A 111 4.61 -9.13 0.37
C PHE A 111 6.00 -9.43 0.92
N VAL A 112 7.03 -9.31 0.09
CA VAL A 112 8.41 -9.50 0.52
C VAL A 112 8.81 -8.46 1.57
N LEU A 113 8.53 -7.19 1.31
CA LEU A 113 8.92 -6.10 2.20
C LEU A 113 8.17 -6.18 3.53
N MET A 114 6.88 -6.49 3.50
CA MET A 114 6.10 -6.70 4.72
C MET A 114 6.66 -7.86 5.55
N THR A 115 6.96 -8.98 4.91
CA THR A 115 7.51 -10.15 5.59
C THR A 115 8.84 -9.84 6.24
N ARG A 116 9.73 -9.16 5.53
CA ARG A 116 11.06 -8.79 6.06
C ARG A 116 10.97 -7.87 7.26
N ARG A 117 9.94 -7.01 7.33
CA ARG A 117 9.73 -6.08 8.43
C ARG A 117 8.83 -6.64 9.54
N GLY A 118 8.30 -7.84 9.37
CA GLY A 118 7.36 -8.40 10.32
C GLY A 118 6.02 -7.67 10.35
N ILE A 119 5.64 -7.02 9.24
CA ILE A 119 4.37 -6.30 9.13
C ILE A 119 3.30 -7.29 8.69
N ARG A 120 2.23 -7.38 9.47
CA ARG A 120 1.15 -8.33 9.23
C ARG A 120 -0.13 -7.68 8.70
N TYR A 121 -0.27 -6.38 8.85
CA TYR A 121 -1.48 -5.64 8.48
C TYR A 121 -1.23 -4.79 7.25
N ALA A 122 -2.21 -4.79 6.34
CA ALA A 122 -2.19 -3.95 5.15
C ALA A 122 -3.48 -3.13 5.06
N LEU A 123 -3.34 -1.84 4.80
CA LEU A 123 -4.46 -1.05 4.31
C LEU A 123 -4.51 -1.26 2.80
N ALA A 124 -5.35 -2.19 2.38
CA ALA A 124 -5.46 -2.67 1.01
C ALA A 124 -6.87 -3.17 0.78
N PHE A 125 -7.32 -3.11 -0.45
CA PHE A 125 -8.65 -3.61 -0.83
C PHE A 125 -8.57 -4.80 -1.78
N ASP A 126 -7.37 -5.12 -2.24
CA ASP A 126 -7.09 -6.27 -3.09
C ASP A 126 -7.05 -7.54 -2.22
N HIS A 127 -7.78 -8.57 -2.64
CA HIS A 127 -7.84 -9.84 -1.93
C HIS A 127 -6.49 -10.57 -1.90
N HIS A 128 -5.54 -10.23 -2.77
CA HIS A 128 -4.23 -10.90 -2.82
C HIS A 128 -3.48 -10.81 -1.48
N PHE A 129 -3.63 -9.71 -0.75
CA PHE A 129 -2.97 -9.57 0.55
C PHE A 129 -3.47 -10.62 1.55
N ALA A 130 -4.80 -10.84 1.61
CA ALA A 130 -5.36 -11.87 2.48
C ALA A 130 -4.94 -13.27 2.03
N THR A 131 -4.96 -13.53 0.72
CA THR A 131 -4.54 -14.81 0.16
C THR A 131 -3.07 -15.10 0.47
N ALA A 132 -2.22 -14.08 0.46
CA ALA A 132 -0.80 -14.22 0.79
C ALA A 132 -0.52 -14.35 2.29
N GLY A 133 -1.53 -14.22 3.15
CA GLY A 133 -1.40 -14.43 4.60
C GLY A 133 -1.38 -13.17 5.44
N PHE A 134 -1.62 -12.01 4.85
CA PHE A 134 -1.68 -10.75 5.58
C PHE A 134 -3.12 -10.43 6.00
N ARG A 135 -3.28 -9.52 6.94
CA ARG A 135 -4.60 -9.09 7.43
C ARG A 135 -4.93 -7.72 6.90
N HIS A 136 -6.14 -7.58 6.36
CA HIS A 136 -6.64 -6.28 5.93
C HIS A 136 -7.06 -5.43 7.12
N VAL A 137 -6.82 -4.12 7.03
CA VAL A 137 -7.46 -3.10 7.84
C VAL A 137 -8.31 -2.24 6.92
N GLY A 138 -9.51 -1.94 7.32
CA GLY A 138 -10.45 -1.19 6.47
C GLY A 138 -11.52 -2.04 5.75
#